data_edf03ec81ac3b7b83d0f509a3a09da0e
#
_entry.id   edf03ec81ac3b7b83d0f509a3a09da0e
#
_cell.length_a   1.000
_cell.length_b   1.000
_cell.length_c   1.000
_cell.angle_alpha   90.00
_cell.angle_beta   90.00
_cell.angle_gamma   90.00
#
_symmetry.space_group_name_H-M   'P 1'
#
loop_
_entity.id
_entity.type
_entity.pdbx_description
1 polymer ?
#
loop_
_entity_poly.entity_id
_entity_poly.type
_entity_poly.pdbx_seq_one_letter_code
_entity_poly.pdbx_strand_id
1 'polypeptide(L)'
;MIKVGINGFGRIGSLAFRAAIKSDDIEVVAINAPGHPASHIAYCVKYDSVHGRFDGEVVGNDEDSTVTVNGKVVKVLSDKSYRDATLIPWGELGVEYVLECTGVYLDKAKAQAHIDAGAKVVVMSGPAKDEIGRAHV
;
A
#
# COMPACT_ATOMS: atom_id res chain seq x y z
N MET A 1 -5.00 -16.16 -5.79
CA MET A 1 -5.00 -14.98 -4.90
C MET A 1 -4.22 -13.85 -5.55
N ILE A 2 -4.81 -12.67 -5.57
CA ILE A 2 -4.18 -11.49 -6.18
C ILE A 2 -3.25 -10.85 -5.16
N LYS A 3 -1.99 -10.64 -5.53
CA LYS A 3 -0.99 -10.03 -4.65
C LYS A 3 -0.94 -8.52 -4.87
N VAL A 4 -1.22 -7.77 -3.83
CA VAL A 4 -1.39 -6.32 -3.88
C VAL A 4 -0.37 -5.62 -3.01
N GLY A 5 0.18 -4.51 -3.53
CA GLY A 5 0.97 -3.56 -2.76
C GLY A 5 0.22 -2.24 -2.67
N ILE A 6 0.36 -1.55 -1.56
CA ILE A 6 -0.26 -0.23 -1.36
C ILE A 6 0.84 0.82 -1.28
N ASN A 7 0.78 1.81 -2.14
CA ASN A 7 1.72 2.93 -2.09
C ASN A 7 1.05 4.13 -1.44
N GLY A 8 1.53 4.48 -0.25
CA GLY A 8 0.97 5.53 0.55
C GLY A 8 -0.04 5.02 1.56
N PHE A 9 0.07 5.49 2.79
CA PHE A 9 -0.80 5.03 3.87
C PHE A 9 -1.42 6.21 4.61
N GLY A 10 -2.11 7.07 3.86
CA GLY A 10 -2.96 8.10 4.43
C GLY A 10 -4.37 7.56 4.62
N ARG A 11 -5.35 8.46 4.57
CA ARG A 11 -6.75 8.07 4.76
C ARG A 11 -7.21 7.03 3.75
N ILE A 12 -6.92 7.27 2.47
CA ILE A 12 -7.34 6.36 1.39
C ILE A 12 -6.61 5.02 1.47
N GLY A 13 -5.29 5.06 1.71
CA GLY A 13 -4.51 3.83 1.82
C GLY A 13 -4.94 2.97 2.99
N SER A 14 -5.23 3.58 4.14
CA SER A 14 -5.70 2.88 5.31
C SER A 14 -7.06 2.22 5.05
N LEU A 15 -7.96 2.94 4.39
CA LEU A 15 -9.28 2.44 4.04
C LEU A 15 -9.19 1.27 3.06
N ALA A 16 -8.36 1.41 2.04
CA ALA A 16 -8.13 0.36 1.06
C ALA A 16 -7.56 -0.90 1.72
N PHE A 17 -6.62 -0.70 2.65
CA PHE A 17 -6.03 -1.82 3.38
C PHE A 17 -7.08 -2.57 4.20
N ARG A 18 -7.91 -1.85 4.93
CA ARG A 18 -8.97 -2.47 5.74
C ARG A 18 -9.93 -3.31 4.90
N ALA A 19 -10.26 -2.81 3.72
CA ALA A 19 -11.13 -3.54 2.80
C ALA A 19 -10.43 -4.77 2.24
N ALA A 20 -9.19 -4.62 1.81
CA ALA A 20 -8.43 -5.69 1.18
C ALA A 20 -8.12 -6.84 2.14
N ILE A 21 -7.79 -6.53 3.39
CA ILE A 21 -7.39 -7.56 4.35
C ILE A 21 -8.54 -8.50 4.70
N LYS A 22 -9.77 -8.07 4.50
CA LYS A 22 -10.96 -8.87 4.75
C LYS A 22 -11.33 -9.78 3.58
N SER A 23 -10.72 -9.58 2.43
CA SER A 23 -11.01 -10.37 1.23
C SER A 23 -10.15 -11.64 1.23
N ASP A 24 -10.78 -12.76 0.92
CA ASP A 24 -10.07 -14.03 0.78
C ASP A 24 -9.35 -14.15 -0.57
N ASP A 25 -9.70 -13.28 -1.53
CA ASP A 25 -9.14 -13.31 -2.88
C ASP A 25 -7.93 -12.39 -3.04
N ILE A 26 -7.63 -11.57 -2.04
CA ILE A 26 -6.57 -10.57 -2.10
C ILE A 26 -5.57 -10.82 -0.98
N GLU A 27 -4.29 -10.82 -1.35
CA GLU A 27 -3.20 -10.86 -0.38
C GLU A 27 -2.50 -9.51 -0.43
N VAL A 28 -2.55 -8.75 0.67
CA VAL A 28 -1.77 -7.52 0.79
C VAL A 28 -0.35 -7.92 1.16
N VAL A 29 0.57 -7.79 0.22
CA VAL A 29 1.96 -8.22 0.41
C VAL A 29 2.77 -7.16 1.13
N ALA A 30 2.58 -5.89 0.75
CA ALA A 30 3.40 -4.80 1.29
C ALA A 30 2.66 -3.47 1.25
N ILE A 31 3.06 -2.59 2.17
CA ILE A 31 2.64 -1.20 2.22
C ILE A 31 3.90 -0.35 2.13
N ASN A 32 3.95 0.58 1.18
CA ASN A 32 5.03 1.54 1.09
C ASN A 32 4.62 2.81 1.82
N ALA A 33 5.27 3.08 2.94
CA ALA A 33 4.98 4.26 3.76
C ALA A 33 6.31 4.90 4.20
N PRO A 34 7.01 5.59 3.28
CA PRO A 34 8.32 6.16 3.56
C PRO A 34 8.30 7.08 4.78
N GLY A 35 9.23 6.85 5.70
CA GLY A 35 9.34 7.64 6.92
C GLY A 35 8.39 7.24 8.05
N HIS A 36 7.57 6.21 7.85
CA HIS A 36 6.63 5.75 8.88
C HIS A 36 6.96 4.31 9.29
N PRO A 37 7.25 4.06 10.58
CA PRO A 37 7.56 2.71 11.03
C PRO A 37 6.33 1.82 11.07
N ALA A 38 6.55 0.51 11.13
CA ALA A 38 5.47 -0.47 11.16
C ALA A 38 4.53 -0.26 12.35
N SER A 39 5.05 0.14 13.50
CA SER A 39 4.23 0.44 14.68
C SER A 39 3.23 1.56 14.42
N HIS A 40 3.64 2.58 13.66
CA HIS A 40 2.75 3.67 13.28
C HIS A 40 1.64 3.17 12.34
N ILE A 41 2.00 2.34 11.37
CA ILE A 41 1.02 1.77 10.44
C ILE A 41 0.01 0.91 11.21
N ALA A 42 0.48 0.10 12.13
CA ALA A 42 -0.39 -0.73 12.97
C ALA A 42 -1.37 0.12 13.78
N TYR A 43 -0.87 1.23 14.34
CA TYR A 43 -1.72 2.16 15.08
C TYR A 43 -2.80 2.77 14.17
N CYS A 44 -2.43 3.18 12.96
CA CYS A 44 -3.39 3.75 12.00
C CYS A 44 -4.45 2.75 11.58
N VAL A 45 -4.10 1.49 11.40
CA VAL A 45 -5.06 0.43 11.07
C VAL A 45 -6.01 0.18 12.23
N LYS A 46 -5.46 0.13 13.44
CA LYS A 46 -6.23 -0.21 14.64
C LYS A 46 -7.21 0.88 15.05
N TYR A 47 -6.80 2.16 14.91
CA TYR A 47 -7.58 3.30 15.37
C TYR A 47 -7.78 4.31 14.26
N ASP A 48 -8.85 4.15 13.48
CA ASP A 48 -9.22 5.13 12.46
C ASP A 48 -10.28 6.06 13.04
N SER A 49 -10.04 7.36 12.97
CA SER A 49 -10.94 8.35 13.55
C SER A 49 -12.29 8.43 12.83
N VAL A 50 -12.35 8.03 11.57
CA VAL A 50 -13.56 8.08 10.75
C VAL A 50 -14.31 6.75 10.77
N HIS A 51 -13.58 5.65 10.67
CA HIS A 51 -14.18 4.31 10.54
C HIS A 51 -14.13 3.49 11.82
N GLY A 52 -13.60 4.08 12.89
CA GLY A 52 -13.54 3.45 14.18
C GLY A 52 -12.45 2.40 14.33
N ARG A 53 -12.50 1.71 15.46
CA ARG A 53 -11.52 0.70 15.80
C ARG A 53 -11.65 -0.51 14.87
N PHE A 54 -10.51 -1.02 14.40
CA PHE A 54 -10.49 -2.22 13.58
C PHE A 54 -10.95 -3.44 14.40
N ASP A 55 -11.85 -4.22 13.81
CA ASP A 55 -12.34 -5.44 14.45
C ASP A 55 -11.38 -6.59 14.11
N GLY A 56 -10.45 -6.84 15.01
CA GLY A 56 -9.46 -7.88 14.82
C GLY A 56 -8.15 -7.55 15.53
N GLU A 57 -7.18 -8.43 15.37
CA GLU A 57 -5.87 -8.29 15.98
C GLU A 57 -4.90 -7.62 15.01
N VAL A 58 -4.22 -6.57 15.48
CA VAL A 58 -3.22 -5.83 14.70
C VAL A 58 -1.97 -5.68 15.53
N VAL A 59 -0.84 -6.19 15.03
CA VAL A 59 0.46 -6.13 15.71
C VAL A 59 1.51 -5.59 14.76
N GLY A 60 2.18 -4.49 15.16
CA GLY A 60 3.29 -3.94 14.42
C GLY A 60 4.62 -4.40 15.00
N ASN A 61 5.60 -4.69 14.14
CA ASN A 61 6.94 -5.07 14.54
C ASN A 61 7.95 -4.23 13.77
N ASP A 62 8.61 -3.29 14.48
CA ASP A 62 9.56 -2.39 13.85
C ASP A 62 10.88 -3.07 13.48
N GLU A 63 11.27 -4.11 14.19
CA GLU A 63 12.50 -4.84 13.86
C GLU A 63 12.40 -5.52 12.51
N ASP A 64 11.27 -6.17 12.26
CA ASP A 64 11.03 -6.86 11.00
C ASP A 64 10.40 -5.95 9.96
N SER A 65 9.96 -4.76 10.37
CA SER A 65 9.20 -3.84 9.51
C SER A 65 7.97 -4.52 8.91
N THR A 66 7.16 -5.10 9.79
CA THR A 66 5.94 -5.81 9.38
C THR A 66 4.76 -5.43 10.25
N VAL A 67 3.56 -5.58 9.69
CA VAL A 67 2.31 -5.48 10.43
C VAL A 67 1.57 -6.80 10.22
N THR A 68 1.18 -7.43 11.33
CA THR A 68 0.42 -8.68 11.27
C THR A 68 -1.03 -8.37 11.63
N VAL A 69 -1.94 -8.71 10.73
CA VAL A 69 -3.37 -8.48 10.90
C VAL A 69 -4.09 -9.82 10.80
N ASN A 70 -4.69 -10.26 11.89
CA ASN A 70 -5.39 -11.54 11.96
C ASN A 70 -4.54 -12.71 11.45
N GLY A 71 -3.26 -12.70 11.77
CA GLY A 71 -2.33 -13.75 11.36
C GLY A 71 -1.71 -13.57 9.98
N LYS A 72 -2.14 -12.56 9.23
CA LYS A 72 -1.56 -12.25 7.91
C LYS A 72 -0.46 -11.21 8.06
N VAL A 73 0.73 -11.54 7.59
CA VAL A 73 1.90 -10.66 7.71
C VAL A 73 2.02 -9.76 6.48
N VAL A 74 2.13 -8.46 6.72
CA VAL A 74 2.28 -7.46 5.66
C VAL A 74 3.60 -6.73 5.86
N LYS A 75 4.42 -6.66 4.81
CA LYS A 75 5.70 -5.95 4.86
C LYS A 75 5.47 -4.44 4.78
N VAL A 76 6.16 -3.69 5.63
CA VAL A 76 6.11 -2.21 5.60
C VAL A 76 7.44 -1.70 5.08
N LEU A 77 7.42 -0.94 4.01
CA LEU A 77 8.59 -0.30 3.43
C LEU A 77 8.67 1.11 3.99
N SER A 78 9.54 1.30 4.98
CA SER A 78 9.61 2.54 5.77
C SER A 78 10.76 3.47 5.37
N ASP A 79 11.71 2.99 4.60
CA ASP A 79 12.86 3.78 4.22
C ASP A 79 12.45 4.97 3.35
N LYS A 80 13.00 6.14 3.66
CA LYS A 80 12.67 7.37 2.93
C LYS A 80 13.05 7.30 1.44
N SER A 81 14.00 6.47 1.06
CA SER A 81 14.38 6.28 -0.33
C SER A 81 13.22 5.74 -1.17
N TYR A 82 12.25 5.08 -0.56
CA TYR A 82 11.08 4.55 -1.26
C TYR A 82 10.05 5.60 -1.64
N ARG A 83 10.34 6.87 -1.41
CA ARG A 83 9.58 7.96 -2.03
C ARG A 83 9.78 7.98 -3.53
N ASP A 84 10.91 7.46 -3.98
CA ASP A 84 11.17 7.24 -5.40
C ASP A 84 10.56 5.88 -5.78
N ALA A 85 9.50 5.92 -6.56
CA ALA A 85 8.76 4.72 -6.94
C ALA A 85 9.61 3.70 -7.69
N THR A 86 10.66 4.15 -8.38
CA THR A 86 11.54 3.24 -9.13
C THR A 86 12.37 2.34 -8.21
N LEU A 87 12.51 2.71 -6.94
CA LEU A 87 13.29 1.95 -5.97
C LEU A 87 12.46 0.93 -5.19
N ILE A 88 11.14 0.98 -5.31
CA ILE A 88 10.27 0.06 -4.58
C ILE A 88 10.36 -1.33 -5.19
N PRO A 89 10.71 -2.36 -4.41
CA PRO A 89 10.97 -3.69 -4.98
C PRO A 89 9.69 -4.51 -5.19
N TRP A 90 8.73 -3.97 -5.94
CA TRP A 90 7.47 -4.67 -6.17
C TRP A 90 7.65 -6.06 -6.79
N GLY A 91 8.54 -6.17 -7.77
CA GLY A 91 8.79 -7.44 -8.43
C GLY A 91 9.37 -8.49 -7.51
N GLU A 92 10.31 -8.09 -6.65
CA GLU A 92 10.94 -8.99 -5.68
C GLU A 92 9.95 -9.47 -4.63
N LEU A 93 8.99 -8.61 -4.27
CA LEU A 93 7.98 -8.95 -3.29
C LEU A 93 6.84 -9.79 -3.88
N GLY A 94 6.82 -9.95 -5.19
CA GLY A 94 5.76 -10.69 -5.87
C GLY A 94 4.46 -9.91 -6.01
N VAL A 95 4.51 -8.59 -5.88
CA VAL A 95 3.34 -7.74 -6.02
C VAL A 95 2.93 -7.66 -7.48
N GLU A 96 1.67 -7.93 -7.77
CA GLU A 96 1.11 -7.87 -9.11
C GLU A 96 0.35 -6.56 -9.35
N TYR A 97 -0.41 -6.12 -8.37
CA TYR A 97 -1.22 -4.90 -8.45
C TYR A 97 -0.76 -3.90 -7.41
N VAL A 98 -0.53 -2.66 -7.82
CA VAL A 98 -0.19 -1.57 -6.92
C VAL A 98 -1.38 -0.61 -6.83
N LEU A 99 -1.85 -0.38 -5.60
CA LEU A 99 -2.85 0.64 -5.33
C LEU A 99 -2.11 1.93 -4.97
N GLU A 100 -2.22 2.92 -5.84
CA GLU A 100 -1.57 4.21 -5.64
C GLU A 100 -2.48 5.11 -4.82
N CYS A 101 -2.14 5.28 -3.55
CA CYS A 101 -2.99 5.95 -2.56
C CYS A 101 -2.29 7.14 -1.88
N THR A 102 -1.33 7.77 -2.55
CA THR A 102 -0.59 8.89 -1.96
C THR A 102 -1.41 10.16 -1.83
N GLY A 103 -2.53 10.24 -2.51
CA GLY A 103 -3.39 11.41 -2.43
C GLY A 103 -2.96 12.59 -3.28
N VAL A 104 -1.91 12.44 -4.07
CA VAL A 104 -1.45 13.48 -5.00
C VAL A 104 -1.89 13.12 -6.41
N TYR A 105 -1.84 14.12 -7.32
CA TYR A 105 -2.12 13.85 -8.71
C TYR A 105 -1.09 12.89 -9.30
N LEU A 106 -1.58 11.93 -10.06
CA LEU A 106 -0.75 10.90 -10.68
C LEU A 106 -0.62 11.17 -12.17
N ASP A 107 0.54 10.85 -12.72
CA ASP A 107 0.78 10.94 -14.15
C ASP A 107 1.34 9.61 -14.68
N LYS A 108 1.50 9.54 -15.99
CA LYS A 108 2.04 8.35 -16.64
C LYS A 108 3.41 7.96 -16.12
N ALA A 109 4.26 8.97 -15.88
CA ALA A 109 5.63 8.71 -15.44
C ALA A 109 5.64 8.00 -14.09
N LYS A 110 4.77 8.42 -13.17
CA LYS A 110 4.68 7.81 -11.85
C LYS A 110 4.11 6.40 -11.91
N ALA A 111 3.05 6.20 -12.70
CA ALA A 111 2.49 4.88 -12.90
C ALA A 111 3.49 3.95 -13.58
N GLN A 112 4.21 4.47 -14.58
CA GLN A 112 5.23 3.70 -15.28
C GLN A 112 6.35 3.28 -14.34
N ALA A 113 6.72 4.12 -13.37
CA ALA A 113 7.74 3.78 -12.40
C ALA A 113 7.36 2.51 -11.59
N HIS A 114 6.11 2.37 -11.22
CA HIS A 114 5.65 1.16 -10.53
C HIS A 114 5.72 -0.06 -11.44
N ILE A 115 5.37 0.09 -12.70
CA ILE A 115 5.46 -0.99 -13.69
C ILE A 115 6.92 -1.41 -13.88
N ASP A 116 7.81 -0.43 -14.01
CA ASP A 116 9.25 -0.70 -14.15
C ASP A 116 9.82 -1.38 -12.91
N ALA A 117 9.24 -1.12 -11.76
CA ALA A 117 9.66 -1.76 -10.50
C ALA A 117 9.11 -3.19 -10.34
N GLY A 118 8.29 -3.66 -11.27
CA GLY A 118 7.84 -5.04 -11.30
C GLY A 118 6.34 -5.25 -11.19
N ALA A 119 5.56 -4.21 -10.95
CA ALA A 119 4.11 -4.35 -10.89
C ALA A 119 3.53 -4.58 -12.29
N LYS A 120 2.46 -5.36 -12.38
CA LYS A 120 1.78 -5.61 -13.65
C LYS A 120 0.71 -4.58 -13.92
N VAL A 121 0.05 -4.11 -12.87
CA VAL A 121 -1.08 -3.18 -12.98
C VAL A 121 -0.98 -2.15 -11.87
N VAL A 122 -1.25 -0.89 -12.19
CA VAL A 122 -1.33 0.18 -11.20
C VAL A 122 -2.76 0.72 -11.20
N VAL A 123 -3.38 0.71 -10.03
CA VAL A 123 -4.72 1.27 -9.85
C VAL A 123 -4.57 2.59 -9.11
N MET A 124 -5.05 3.66 -9.72
CA MET A 124 -4.95 5.00 -9.15
C MET A 124 -6.22 5.33 -8.38
N SER A 125 -6.05 5.80 -7.15
CA SER A 125 -7.17 6.14 -6.27
C SER A 125 -7.59 7.59 -6.35
N GLY A 126 -6.80 8.44 -7.01
CA GLY A 126 -7.07 9.86 -7.13
C GLY A 126 -7.20 10.29 -8.59
N PRO A 127 -7.48 11.59 -8.84
CA PRO A 127 -7.55 12.08 -10.20
C PRO A 127 -6.17 12.06 -10.86
N ALA A 128 -6.13 11.65 -12.13
CA ALA A 128 -4.91 11.64 -12.89
C ALA A 128 -4.62 13.02 -13.42
N LYS A 129 -3.37 13.44 -13.35
CA LYS A 129 -2.94 14.76 -13.82
C LYS A 129 -3.02 14.90 -15.33
N ASP A 130 -2.72 13.85 -16.05
CA ASP A 130 -2.66 13.84 -17.51
C ASP A 130 -3.76 12.99 -18.14
N GLU A 131 -4.88 12.88 -17.48
CA GLU A 131 -6.07 12.21 -17.97
C GLU A 131 -5.91 10.72 -18.27
N ILE A 132 -4.97 10.06 -17.65
CA ILE A 132 -4.93 8.60 -17.72
C ILE A 132 -6.23 8.03 -17.13
N GLY A 133 -6.87 8.83 -16.29
CA GLY A 133 -8.09 8.44 -15.63
C GLY A 133 -7.80 7.53 -14.45
N ARG A 134 -8.81 6.80 -14.07
CA ARG A 134 -8.69 5.84 -12.96
C ARG A 134 -8.43 4.45 -13.45
N ALA A 135 -8.15 4.34 -14.71
CA ALA A 135 -7.83 3.05 -15.27
C ALA A 135 -6.48 2.58 -14.73
N HIS A 136 -6.24 1.36 -14.89
CA HIS A 136 -4.94 0.78 -14.63
C HIS A 136 -4.00 1.05 -15.80
N VAL A 137 -2.74 0.96 -15.55
CA VAL A 137 -1.72 1.10 -16.56
C VAL A 137 -1.03 -0.23 -16.75
#